data_fced6b10a6ec312c7f4dbf6fbc53c41d
#
_entry.id   fced6b10a6ec312c7f4dbf6fbc53c41d
#
_cell.length_a   1.000
_cell.length_b   1.000
_cell.length_c   1.000
_cell.angle_alpha   90.00
_cell.angle_beta   90.00
_cell.angle_gamma   90.00
#
_symmetry.space_group_name_H-M   'P 1'
#
loop_
_entity.id
_entity.type
_entity.pdbx_description
1 polymer ?
#
loop_
_entity_poly.entity_id
_entity_poly.type
_entity_poly.pdbx_seq_one_letter_code
_entity_poly.pdbx_strand_id
1 'polypeptide(L)'
;MIIDVHAHVFAFPKIKSKGTNLTFMSMEDQIAVMDAKGIDKAVILPLNSPETPTEQQSIGEVLYICEKYPGRFIPFCNLDPRRPRRPDLIKAEDFDFVLEQYRDLGCKGVGEVTARMYWDDPAVLLLLESCTKVGFPVTFHTITPDVNNYGLLDDIGMPRIEKALARFPDLKLFGHSQGFWSEISGEVTPEEKNKYPHTPVAPGGRIQALMRRYPGLYGDLSAGSGLNALTRDPNHAYEFIDEFQDRLMLGLDYCSVKNDMRHIEWLTTARDEKHISAVAYEKIMWENVSKAINLTPAGGAAGGVS
;
A
#
# COMPACT_ATOMS: atom_id res chain seq x y z
N MET A 1 -8.59 11.58 13.54
CA MET A 1 -8.82 10.23 12.96
C MET A 1 -7.51 9.64 12.50
N ILE A 2 -7.34 8.31 12.61
CA ILE A 2 -6.13 7.62 12.13
C ILE A 2 -6.59 6.44 11.26
N ILE A 3 -6.08 6.35 10.02
CA ILE A 3 -6.36 5.24 9.11
C ILE A 3 -5.03 4.59 8.69
N ASP A 4 -4.86 3.32 9.02
CA ASP A 4 -3.77 2.50 8.51
C ASP A 4 -4.11 2.02 7.09
N VAL A 5 -3.33 2.43 6.08
CA VAL A 5 -3.60 2.07 4.67
C VAL A 5 -3.11 0.68 4.31
N HIS A 6 -2.40 0.00 5.22
CA HIS A 6 -1.73 -1.27 4.92
C HIS A 6 -1.79 -2.26 6.10
N ALA A 7 -2.70 -3.21 6.03
CA ALA A 7 -2.82 -4.26 7.02
C ALA A 7 -3.09 -5.63 6.37
N HIS A 8 -2.36 -6.64 6.84
CA HIS A 8 -2.57 -8.04 6.47
C HIS A 8 -3.24 -8.78 7.61
N VAL A 9 -4.56 -8.97 7.51
CA VAL A 9 -5.41 -9.45 8.60
C VAL A 9 -6.15 -10.70 8.17
N PHE A 10 -5.96 -11.79 8.91
CA PHE A 10 -6.60 -13.08 8.63
C PHE A 10 -7.63 -13.43 9.72
N ALA A 11 -8.73 -14.06 9.30
CA ALA A 11 -9.72 -14.56 10.25
C ALA A 11 -9.19 -15.77 11.05
N PHE A 12 -8.43 -16.64 10.39
CA PHE A 12 -7.96 -17.90 10.98
C PHE A 12 -6.52 -18.23 10.54
N PRO A 13 -5.51 -17.40 10.87
CA PRO A 13 -4.15 -17.65 10.41
C PRO A 13 -3.59 -18.93 11.04
N LYS A 14 -3.07 -19.84 10.21
CA LYS A 14 -2.55 -21.15 10.67
C LYS A 14 -1.12 -21.39 10.21
N ILE A 15 -0.74 -20.84 9.05
CA ILE A 15 0.57 -21.06 8.48
C ILE A 15 1.58 -20.08 9.07
N LYS A 16 2.69 -20.62 9.54
CA LYS A 16 3.78 -19.81 10.10
C LYS A 16 4.73 -19.37 9.01
N SER A 17 5.09 -18.09 9.01
CA SER A 17 6.18 -17.60 8.16
C SER A 17 7.50 -18.27 8.52
N LYS A 18 8.25 -18.70 7.49
CA LYS A 18 9.55 -19.36 7.66
C LYS A 18 10.58 -18.47 8.38
N GLY A 19 10.52 -17.15 8.17
CA GLY A 19 11.49 -16.22 8.76
C GLY A 19 11.26 -15.96 10.25
N THR A 20 10.00 -15.87 10.69
CA THR A 20 9.64 -15.49 12.07
C THR A 20 9.16 -16.65 12.92
N ASN A 21 8.74 -17.75 12.30
CA ASN A 21 8.02 -18.87 12.94
C ASN A 21 6.70 -18.42 13.62
N LEU A 22 6.11 -17.31 13.16
CA LEU A 22 4.82 -16.77 13.62
C LEU A 22 3.81 -16.80 12.49
N THR A 23 2.53 -16.87 12.84
CA THR A 23 1.42 -16.64 11.91
C THR A 23 1.33 -15.15 11.57
N PHE A 24 0.64 -14.82 10.49
CA PHE A 24 0.20 -13.45 10.24
C PHE A 24 -0.79 -12.99 11.32
N MET A 25 -1.14 -11.69 11.30
CA MET A 25 -2.05 -11.10 12.27
C MET A 25 -3.43 -11.75 12.18
N SER A 26 -3.96 -12.17 13.31
CA SER A 26 -5.39 -12.47 13.40
C SER A 26 -6.20 -11.18 13.45
N MET A 27 -7.51 -11.25 13.15
CA MET A 27 -8.39 -10.09 13.26
C MET A 27 -8.45 -9.56 14.69
N GLU A 28 -8.37 -10.44 15.70
CA GLU A 28 -8.35 -10.06 17.12
C GLU A 28 -7.05 -9.34 17.49
N ASP A 29 -5.90 -9.85 17.06
CA ASP A 29 -4.61 -9.21 17.30
C ASP A 29 -4.52 -7.84 16.61
N GLN A 30 -5.03 -7.73 15.39
CA GLN A 30 -5.05 -6.46 14.67
C GLN A 30 -5.94 -5.43 15.38
N ILE A 31 -7.11 -5.81 15.85
CA ILE A 31 -7.98 -4.91 16.64
C ILE A 31 -7.27 -4.48 17.93
N ALA A 32 -6.58 -5.38 18.61
CA ALA A 32 -5.82 -5.04 19.82
C ALA A 32 -4.71 -4.01 19.53
N VAL A 33 -3.99 -4.16 18.43
CA VAL A 33 -2.97 -3.18 17.97
C VAL A 33 -3.63 -1.84 17.62
N MET A 34 -4.75 -1.87 16.89
CA MET A 34 -5.48 -0.66 16.51
C MET A 34 -5.95 0.11 17.75
N ASP A 35 -6.52 -0.57 18.72
CA ASP A 35 -7.01 0.04 19.97
C ASP A 35 -5.85 0.63 20.79
N ALA A 36 -4.74 -0.11 20.91
CA ALA A 36 -3.55 0.35 21.64
C ALA A 36 -2.88 1.59 21.00
N LYS A 37 -2.95 1.73 19.67
CA LYS A 37 -2.34 2.84 18.92
C LYS A 37 -3.33 3.96 18.53
N GLY A 38 -4.60 3.84 18.90
CA GLY A 38 -5.64 4.81 18.57
C GLY A 38 -6.01 4.85 17.08
N ILE A 39 -5.87 3.72 16.37
CA ILE A 39 -6.20 3.60 14.95
C ILE A 39 -7.69 3.37 14.80
N ASP A 40 -8.37 4.25 14.10
CA ASP A 40 -9.81 4.15 13.87
C ASP A 40 -10.17 3.07 12.86
N LYS A 41 -9.42 3.01 11.75
CA LYS A 41 -9.68 2.08 10.64
C LYS A 41 -8.38 1.54 10.06
N ALA A 42 -8.44 0.34 9.47
CA ALA A 42 -7.36 -0.23 8.69
C ALA A 42 -7.86 -0.77 7.35
N VAL A 43 -7.08 -0.58 6.30
CA VAL A 43 -7.33 -1.19 4.98
C VAL A 43 -6.77 -2.61 5.00
N ILE A 44 -7.59 -3.61 4.72
CA ILE A 44 -7.14 -5.00 4.57
C ILE A 44 -6.67 -5.21 3.14
N LEU A 45 -5.42 -5.61 2.98
CA LEU A 45 -4.80 -5.95 1.71
C LEU A 45 -4.63 -7.46 1.60
N PRO A 46 -5.52 -8.21 0.90
CA PRO A 46 -5.40 -9.65 0.74
C PRO A 46 -4.20 -10.03 -0.14
N LEU A 47 -3.48 -11.09 0.26
CA LEU A 47 -2.35 -11.64 -0.46
C LEU A 47 -2.81 -12.85 -1.30
N ASN A 48 -2.71 -12.76 -2.63
CA ASN A 48 -3.26 -13.76 -3.56
C ASN A 48 -2.24 -14.36 -4.54
N SER A 49 -1.04 -13.80 -4.63
CA SER A 49 -0.02 -14.28 -5.56
C SER A 49 0.62 -15.58 -5.07
N PRO A 50 1.03 -16.49 -5.97
CA PRO A 50 1.69 -17.75 -5.59
C PRO A 50 2.99 -17.57 -4.81
N GLU A 51 3.65 -16.42 -4.94
CA GLU A 51 4.87 -16.07 -4.22
C GLU A 51 4.64 -15.68 -2.76
N THR A 52 3.39 -15.48 -2.36
CA THR A 52 3.04 -15.15 -0.98
C THR A 52 3.54 -16.22 -0.01
N PRO A 53 4.27 -15.83 1.06
CA PRO A 53 4.92 -16.78 1.95
C PRO A 53 3.96 -17.44 2.96
N THR A 54 2.67 -17.17 2.88
CA THR A 54 1.64 -17.62 3.83
C THR A 54 0.39 -18.13 3.11
N GLU A 55 -0.73 -18.16 3.83
CA GLU A 55 -2.04 -18.48 3.24
C GLU A 55 -2.46 -17.41 2.21
N GLN A 56 -3.02 -17.86 1.11
CA GLN A 56 -3.72 -16.98 0.19
C GLN A 56 -5.08 -16.59 0.79
N GLN A 57 -5.39 -15.30 0.76
CA GLN A 57 -6.61 -14.78 1.35
C GLN A 57 -7.71 -14.57 0.30
N SER A 58 -8.88 -15.13 0.54
CA SER A 58 -10.05 -14.92 -0.31
C SER A 58 -10.76 -13.61 0.03
N ILE A 59 -11.47 -13.04 -0.96
CA ILE A 59 -12.34 -11.89 -0.70
C ILE A 59 -13.44 -12.21 0.32
N GLY A 60 -13.94 -13.45 0.33
CA GLY A 60 -14.95 -13.88 1.30
C GLY A 60 -14.46 -13.78 2.74
N GLU A 61 -13.18 -14.07 3.00
CA GLU A 61 -12.57 -13.91 4.32
C GLU A 61 -12.43 -12.42 4.68
N VAL A 62 -11.99 -11.57 3.75
CA VAL A 62 -11.89 -10.12 3.97
C VAL A 62 -13.25 -9.54 4.35
N LEU A 63 -14.30 -9.89 3.62
CA LEU A 63 -15.67 -9.44 3.91
C LEU A 63 -16.17 -9.96 5.26
N TYR A 64 -15.87 -11.21 5.61
CA TYR A 64 -16.17 -11.77 6.92
C TYR A 64 -15.52 -10.97 8.06
N ILE A 65 -14.25 -10.59 7.93
CA ILE A 65 -13.56 -9.76 8.94
C ILE A 65 -14.24 -8.38 9.06
N CYS A 66 -14.59 -7.76 7.94
CA CYS A 66 -15.29 -6.48 7.92
C CYS A 66 -16.68 -6.57 8.60
N GLU A 67 -17.39 -7.69 8.42
CA GLU A 67 -18.68 -7.96 9.08
C GLU A 67 -18.51 -8.16 10.59
N LYS A 68 -17.45 -8.85 11.02
CA LYS A 68 -17.16 -9.09 12.45
C LYS A 68 -16.80 -7.83 13.21
N TYR A 69 -16.15 -6.87 12.55
CA TYR A 69 -15.73 -5.60 13.17
C TYR A 69 -16.24 -4.41 12.34
N PRO A 70 -17.56 -4.12 12.39
CA PRO A 70 -18.16 -3.10 11.55
C PRO A 70 -17.52 -1.73 11.73
N GLY A 71 -17.12 -1.12 10.61
CA GLY A 71 -16.52 0.21 10.60
C GLY A 71 -15.05 0.30 10.98
N ARG A 72 -14.41 -0.82 11.40
CA ARG A 72 -12.98 -0.86 11.76
C ARG A 72 -12.09 -1.22 10.55
N PHE A 73 -12.60 -1.98 9.61
CA PHE A 73 -11.84 -2.39 8.43
C PHE A 73 -12.45 -1.85 7.14
N ILE A 74 -11.57 -1.59 6.18
CA ILE A 74 -11.90 -1.16 4.81
C ILE A 74 -11.42 -2.28 3.88
N PRO A 75 -12.32 -2.97 3.14
CA PRO A 75 -11.91 -4.06 2.29
C PRO A 75 -11.24 -3.55 1.01
N PHE A 76 -10.04 -4.07 0.71
CA PHE A 76 -9.51 -4.12 -0.63
C PHE A 76 -9.71 -5.54 -1.17
N CYS A 77 -9.71 -5.67 -2.48
CA CYS A 77 -9.61 -6.97 -3.15
C CYS A 77 -8.22 -7.15 -3.74
N ASN A 78 -7.93 -8.34 -4.24
CA ASN A 78 -6.71 -8.59 -4.99
C ASN A 78 -6.96 -9.62 -6.09
N LEU A 79 -6.27 -9.44 -7.23
CA LEU A 79 -6.28 -10.37 -8.34
C LEU A 79 -4.84 -10.57 -8.81
N ASP A 80 -4.39 -11.82 -8.84
CA ASP A 80 -3.13 -12.14 -9.49
C ASP A 80 -3.28 -11.95 -11.01
N PRO A 81 -2.37 -11.23 -11.69
CA PRO A 81 -2.47 -11.00 -13.13
C PRO A 81 -2.47 -12.30 -13.96
N ARG A 82 -1.97 -13.41 -13.40
CA ARG A 82 -1.94 -14.76 -14.04
C ARG A 82 -3.23 -15.57 -13.87
N ARG A 83 -4.23 -15.02 -13.18
CA ARG A 83 -5.49 -15.72 -12.87
C ARG A 83 -6.25 -16.25 -14.07
N PRO A 84 -6.28 -15.63 -15.25
CA PRO A 84 -6.93 -16.18 -16.42
C PRO A 84 -6.35 -17.52 -16.84
N ARG A 85 -7.23 -18.45 -17.25
CA ARG A 85 -6.84 -19.82 -17.65
C ARG A 85 -5.89 -19.88 -18.85
N ARG A 86 -5.94 -18.87 -19.68
CA ARG A 86 -5.18 -18.75 -20.93
C ARG A 86 -4.48 -17.37 -20.96
N PRO A 87 -3.26 -17.28 -20.46
CA PRO A 87 -2.52 -16.00 -20.45
C PRO A 87 -2.33 -15.37 -21.84
N ASP A 88 -2.28 -16.19 -22.88
CA ASP A 88 -2.19 -15.78 -24.28
C ASP A 88 -3.50 -15.21 -24.86
N LEU A 89 -4.62 -15.38 -24.16
CA LEU A 89 -5.95 -14.90 -24.55
C LEU A 89 -6.57 -13.92 -23.54
N ILE A 90 -5.80 -13.50 -22.54
CA ILE A 90 -6.27 -12.57 -21.50
C ILE A 90 -6.69 -11.24 -22.11
N LYS A 91 -7.80 -10.69 -21.61
CA LYS A 91 -8.32 -9.38 -21.98
C LYS A 91 -8.68 -8.58 -20.74
N ALA A 92 -8.77 -7.26 -20.88
CA ALA A 92 -9.19 -6.39 -19.77
C ALA A 92 -10.56 -6.79 -19.20
N GLU A 93 -11.51 -7.20 -20.07
CA GLU A 93 -12.85 -7.62 -19.65
C GLU A 93 -12.86 -8.79 -18.67
N ASP A 94 -11.81 -9.64 -18.68
CA ASP A 94 -11.70 -10.76 -17.73
C ASP A 94 -11.44 -10.26 -16.30
N PHE A 95 -10.78 -9.11 -16.15
CA PHE A 95 -10.61 -8.43 -14.87
C PHE A 95 -11.79 -7.52 -14.55
N ASP A 96 -12.30 -6.76 -15.51
CA ASP A 96 -13.42 -5.84 -15.33
C ASP A 96 -14.60 -6.53 -14.64
N PHE A 97 -15.02 -7.67 -15.17
CA PHE A 97 -16.16 -8.46 -14.67
C PHE A 97 -16.02 -8.82 -13.19
N VAL A 98 -14.81 -9.10 -12.72
CA VAL A 98 -14.56 -9.48 -11.33
C VAL A 98 -14.41 -8.25 -10.44
N LEU A 99 -13.69 -7.23 -10.91
CA LEU A 99 -13.44 -6.00 -10.14
C LEU A 99 -14.74 -5.20 -9.93
N GLU A 100 -15.63 -5.17 -10.91
CA GLU A 100 -16.96 -4.54 -10.75
C GLU A 100 -17.77 -5.22 -9.65
N GLN A 101 -17.78 -6.54 -9.58
CA GLN A 101 -18.44 -7.27 -8.49
C GLN A 101 -17.79 -6.99 -7.14
N TYR A 102 -16.46 -6.91 -7.07
CA TYR A 102 -15.76 -6.56 -5.82
C TYR A 102 -16.07 -5.14 -5.37
N ARG A 103 -16.20 -4.19 -6.30
CA ARG A 103 -16.70 -2.84 -6.00
C ARG A 103 -18.10 -2.86 -5.41
N ASP A 104 -19.00 -3.63 -6.00
CA ASP A 104 -20.40 -3.75 -5.57
C ASP A 104 -20.50 -4.44 -4.20
N LEU A 105 -19.55 -5.30 -3.85
CA LEU A 105 -19.37 -5.88 -2.51
C LEU A 105 -18.73 -4.91 -1.48
N GLY A 106 -18.36 -3.70 -1.90
CA GLY A 106 -17.85 -2.66 -1.01
C GLY A 106 -16.33 -2.50 -1.00
N CYS A 107 -15.56 -3.26 -1.80
CA CYS A 107 -14.12 -3.06 -1.91
C CYS A 107 -13.79 -1.65 -2.42
N LYS A 108 -12.65 -1.12 -1.97
CA LYS A 108 -12.23 0.26 -2.24
C LYS A 108 -10.95 0.37 -3.07
N GLY A 109 -10.32 -0.75 -3.42
CA GLY A 109 -9.09 -0.79 -4.19
C GLY A 109 -8.58 -2.21 -4.38
N VAL A 110 -7.45 -2.33 -5.03
CA VAL A 110 -6.73 -3.58 -5.30
C VAL A 110 -5.38 -3.58 -4.61
N GLY A 111 -5.02 -4.66 -3.95
CA GLY A 111 -3.72 -4.83 -3.33
C GLY A 111 -3.73 -5.74 -2.11
N GLU A 112 -2.58 -6.10 -1.65
CA GLU A 112 -1.26 -5.73 -2.16
C GLU A 112 -0.91 -6.59 -3.38
N VAL A 113 -0.56 -5.98 -4.52
CA VAL A 113 -0.13 -6.72 -5.70
C VAL A 113 1.32 -7.15 -5.51
N THR A 114 1.50 -8.43 -5.27
CA THR A 114 2.79 -9.07 -4.93
C THR A 114 3.28 -10.05 -6.02
N ALA A 115 2.63 -10.10 -7.17
CA ALA A 115 2.98 -10.99 -8.27
C ALA A 115 4.42 -10.74 -8.74
N ARG A 116 5.22 -11.81 -8.88
CA ARG A 116 6.58 -11.71 -9.42
C ARG A 116 6.54 -11.65 -10.95
N MET A 117 6.10 -10.52 -11.47
CA MET A 117 5.98 -10.21 -12.90
C MET A 117 6.53 -8.82 -13.18
N TYR A 118 7.01 -8.58 -14.40
CA TYR A 118 7.42 -7.23 -14.77
C TYR A 118 6.22 -6.27 -14.84
N TRP A 119 6.44 -5.02 -14.47
CA TRP A 119 5.43 -3.97 -14.54
C TRP A 119 4.84 -3.77 -15.94
N ASP A 120 5.64 -4.00 -16.97
CA ASP A 120 5.25 -3.90 -18.37
C ASP A 120 4.83 -5.23 -18.99
N ASP A 121 4.61 -6.28 -18.17
CA ASP A 121 3.97 -7.51 -18.62
C ASP A 121 2.53 -7.22 -19.10
N PRO A 122 2.10 -7.76 -20.25
CA PRO A 122 0.77 -7.52 -20.79
C PRO A 122 -0.36 -7.83 -19.79
N ALA A 123 -0.25 -8.88 -18.98
CA ALA A 123 -1.25 -9.23 -17.99
C ALA A 123 -1.33 -8.21 -16.83
N VAL A 124 -0.19 -7.69 -16.39
CA VAL A 124 -0.13 -6.61 -15.38
C VAL A 124 -0.76 -5.35 -15.95
N LEU A 125 -0.43 -4.97 -17.19
CA LEU A 125 -1.00 -3.77 -17.82
C LEU A 125 -2.52 -3.87 -18.01
N LEU A 126 -3.06 -5.06 -18.32
CA LEU A 126 -4.51 -5.28 -18.42
C LEU A 126 -5.19 -5.16 -17.04
N LEU A 127 -4.58 -5.68 -15.98
CA LEU A 127 -5.08 -5.47 -14.62
C LEU A 127 -5.12 -3.99 -14.25
N LEU A 128 -4.06 -3.23 -14.52
CA LEU A 128 -4.01 -1.79 -14.25
C LEU A 128 -5.04 -1.00 -15.08
N GLU A 129 -5.27 -1.39 -16.34
CA GLU A 129 -6.30 -0.82 -17.19
C GLU A 129 -7.70 -1.02 -16.58
N SER A 130 -8.00 -2.24 -16.13
CA SER A 130 -9.26 -2.55 -15.46
C SER A 130 -9.42 -1.82 -14.12
N CYS A 131 -8.36 -1.72 -13.31
CA CYS A 131 -8.38 -0.92 -12.09
C CYS A 131 -8.69 0.55 -12.39
N THR A 132 -8.10 1.11 -13.45
CA THR A 132 -8.38 2.49 -13.90
C THR A 132 -9.84 2.65 -14.27
N LYS A 133 -10.40 1.73 -15.08
CA LYS A 133 -11.78 1.75 -15.52
C LYS A 133 -12.79 1.65 -14.37
N VAL A 134 -12.52 0.79 -13.39
CA VAL A 134 -13.39 0.60 -12.21
C VAL A 134 -13.21 1.71 -11.19
N GLY A 135 -12.13 2.49 -11.29
CA GLY A 135 -11.78 3.58 -10.37
C GLY A 135 -11.11 3.11 -9.08
N PHE A 136 -10.48 1.95 -9.11
CA PHE A 136 -9.76 1.40 -7.96
C PHE A 136 -8.31 1.85 -7.93
N PRO A 137 -7.80 2.38 -6.79
CA PRO A 137 -6.37 2.52 -6.58
C PRO A 137 -5.72 1.14 -6.44
N VAL A 138 -4.41 1.10 -6.63
CA VAL A 138 -3.62 -0.14 -6.52
C VAL A 138 -2.46 0.05 -5.56
N THR A 139 -2.44 -0.73 -4.47
CA THR A 139 -1.26 -0.88 -3.60
C THR A 139 -0.36 -1.95 -4.19
N PHE A 140 0.93 -1.66 -4.31
CA PHE A 140 1.89 -2.57 -4.93
C PHE A 140 3.17 -2.75 -4.14
N HIS A 141 3.69 -3.96 -4.17
CA HIS A 141 5.06 -4.28 -3.78
C HIS A 141 5.96 -4.30 -5.02
N THR A 142 7.13 -3.67 -4.96
CA THR A 142 8.09 -3.74 -6.08
C THR A 142 9.47 -4.15 -5.61
N ILE A 143 10.16 -4.95 -6.43
CA ILE A 143 11.51 -5.46 -6.20
C ILE A 143 12.29 -5.49 -7.51
N THR A 144 13.60 -5.72 -7.43
CA THR A 144 14.43 -6.01 -8.61
C THR A 144 14.42 -7.50 -8.97
N PRO A 145 14.69 -7.86 -10.25
CA PRO A 145 14.63 -9.24 -10.71
C PRO A 145 15.63 -10.20 -10.06
N ASP A 146 16.73 -9.69 -9.53
CA ASP A 146 17.82 -10.45 -8.91
C ASP A 146 17.50 -10.93 -7.48
N VAL A 147 16.44 -10.40 -6.86
CA VAL A 147 16.01 -10.79 -5.52
C VAL A 147 14.96 -11.91 -5.59
N ASN A 148 15.19 -12.99 -4.84
CA ASN A 148 14.22 -14.09 -4.73
C ASN A 148 13.15 -13.78 -3.66
N ASN A 149 12.25 -12.86 -3.99
CA ASN A 149 11.14 -12.44 -3.14
C ASN A 149 9.91 -12.14 -4.01
N TYR A 150 8.79 -11.81 -3.41
CA TYR A 150 7.54 -11.40 -4.08
C TYR A 150 7.59 -9.91 -4.47
N GLY A 151 6.76 -9.51 -5.42
CA GLY A 151 6.59 -8.13 -5.87
C GLY A 151 6.74 -7.96 -7.38
N LEU A 152 6.13 -6.90 -7.90
CA LEU A 152 6.28 -6.52 -9.29
C LEU A 152 7.73 -6.11 -9.58
N LEU A 153 8.27 -6.58 -10.70
CA LEU A 153 9.69 -6.45 -11.05
C LEU A 153 9.94 -5.12 -11.77
N ASP A 154 10.90 -4.35 -11.25
CA ASP A 154 11.45 -3.17 -11.93
C ASP A 154 12.96 -3.07 -11.70
N ASP A 155 13.63 -2.33 -12.55
CA ASP A 155 15.06 -2.04 -12.42
C ASP A 155 15.27 -0.81 -11.51
N ILE A 156 16.54 -0.56 -11.12
CA ILE A 156 16.94 0.68 -10.45
C ILE A 156 16.49 1.87 -11.31
N GLY A 157 15.95 2.90 -10.67
CA GLY A 157 15.35 4.07 -11.34
C GLY A 157 13.88 3.89 -11.75
N MET A 158 13.28 2.75 -11.45
CA MET A 158 11.84 2.47 -11.66
C MET A 158 11.32 2.81 -13.07
N PRO A 159 12.00 2.40 -14.17
CA PRO A 159 11.62 2.81 -15.51
C PRO A 159 10.28 2.22 -15.97
N ARG A 160 9.87 1.04 -15.44
CA ARG A 160 8.62 0.40 -15.83
C ARG A 160 7.43 0.97 -15.05
N ILE A 161 7.61 1.29 -13.77
CA ILE A 161 6.61 2.04 -12.98
C ILE A 161 6.33 3.38 -13.68
N GLU A 162 7.37 4.09 -14.16
CA GLU A 162 7.17 5.33 -14.90
C GLU A 162 6.34 5.16 -16.16
N LYS A 163 6.56 4.08 -16.93
CA LYS A 163 5.74 3.77 -18.11
C LYS A 163 4.27 3.50 -17.73
N ALA A 164 4.04 2.78 -16.62
CA ALA A 164 2.68 2.53 -16.13
C ALA A 164 1.99 3.83 -15.70
N LEU A 165 2.67 4.70 -14.95
CA LEU A 165 2.16 6.02 -14.56
C LEU A 165 1.83 6.90 -15.77
N ALA A 166 2.67 6.88 -16.81
CA ALA A 166 2.43 7.63 -18.05
C ALA A 166 1.26 7.07 -18.85
N ARG A 167 1.07 5.75 -18.85
CA ARG A 167 -0.01 5.06 -19.59
C ARG A 167 -1.37 5.23 -18.91
N PHE A 168 -1.40 5.25 -17.58
CA PHE A 168 -2.62 5.31 -16.77
C PHE A 168 -2.63 6.55 -15.86
N PRO A 169 -2.76 7.78 -16.41
CA PRO A 169 -2.61 9.01 -15.63
C PRO A 169 -3.67 9.20 -14.54
N ASP A 170 -4.84 8.57 -14.68
CA ASP A 170 -5.93 8.64 -13.71
C ASP A 170 -5.85 7.55 -12.63
N LEU A 171 -4.98 6.55 -12.81
CA LEU A 171 -4.78 5.49 -11.83
C LEU A 171 -3.99 6.00 -10.63
N LYS A 172 -4.50 5.72 -9.43
CA LYS A 172 -3.75 5.98 -8.20
C LYS A 172 -2.94 4.72 -7.84
N LEU A 173 -1.63 4.88 -7.76
CA LEU A 173 -0.67 3.84 -7.38
C LEU A 173 -0.10 4.16 -6.01
N PHE A 174 -0.27 3.24 -5.04
CA PHE A 174 0.25 3.37 -3.68
C PHE A 174 1.55 2.59 -3.58
N GLY A 175 2.66 3.32 -3.59
CA GLY A 175 4.00 2.75 -3.62
C GLY A 175 4.44 2.27 -2.25
N HIS A 176 4.80 1.00 -2.19
CA HIS A 176 5.25 0.29 -1.00
C HIS A 176 6.48 -0.57 -1.29
N SER A 177 7.17 -1.03 -0.27
CA SER A 177 8.32 -1.94 -0.24
C SER A 177 9.71 -1.29 -0.11
N GLN A 178 10.68 -2.13 0.20
CA GLN A 178 12.10 -1.73 0.20
C GLN A 178 12.55 -1.29 -1.19
N GLY A 179 12.10 -2.02 -2.23
CA GLY A 179 12.41 -1.71 -3.62
C GLY A 179 11.86 -0.37 -4.09
N PHE A 180 10.75 0.09 -3.51
CA PHE A 180 10.23 1.43 -3.73
C PHE A 180 10.98 2.47 -2.88
N TRP A 181 10.97 2.33 -1.56
CA TRP A 181 11.48 3.36 -0.66
C TRP A 181 13.00 3.56 -0.69
N SER A 182 13.79 2.60 -1.18
CA SER A 182 15.22 2.83 -1.42
C SER A 182 15.46 3.95 -2.43
N GLU A 183 14.58 4.14 -3.40
CA GLU A 183 14.66 5.16 -4.46
C GLU A 183 14.30 6.58 -4.01
N ILE A 184 14.09 6.79 -2.70
CA ILE A 184 13.99 8.14 -2.13
C ILE A 184 15.33 8.87 -2.19
N SER A 185 16.45 8.13 -2.27
CA SER A 185 17.80 8.65 -2.45
C SER A 185 18.16 8.71 -3.93
N GLY A 186 18.92 9.74 -4.33
CA GLY A 186 19.44 9.87 -5.68
C GLY A 186 20.60 8.91 -6.00
N GLU A 187 21.23 8.38 -4.96
CA GLU A 187 22.32 7.40 -5.07
C GLU A 187 21.85 6.07 -4.48
N VAL A 188 21.34 5.19 -5.34
CA VAL A 188 20.91 3.84 -4.95
C VAL A 188 21.81 2.82 -5.63
N THR A 189 22.58 2.09 -4.82
CA THR A 189 23.40 0.99 -5.33
C THR A 189 22.60 -0.31 -5.43
N PRO A 190 23.03 -1.30 -6.25
CA PRO A 190 22.41 -2.62 -6.28
C PRO A 190 22.37 -3.30 -4.91
N GLU A 191 23.36 -3.04 -4.07
CA GLU A 191 23.45 -3.60 -2.70
C GLU A 191 22.45 -2.99 -1.73
N GLU A 192 22.02 -1.74 -1.95
CA GLU A 192 21.06 -1.02 -1.11
C GLU A 192 19.61 -1.17 -1.60
N LYS A 193 19.44 -1.39 -2.91
CA LYS A 193 18.13 -1.66 -3.50
C LYS A 193 17.49 -2.88 -2.84
N ASN A 194 16.23 -2.81 -2.48
CA ASN A 194 15.50 -3.83 -1.73
C ASN A 194 15.99 -4.06 -0.28
N LYS A 195 16.64 -3.08 0.33
CA LYS A 195 17.10 -3.12 1.73
C LYS A 195 16.67 -1.88 2.50
N TYR A 196 17.22 -1.74 3.69
CA TYR A 196 17.04 -0.61 4.60
C TYR A 196 18.36 0.18 4.72
N PRO A 197 18.69 1.10 3.80
CA PRO A 197 19.93 1.86 3.86
C PRO A 197 20.01 2.72 5.13
N HIS A 198 21.21 2.85 5.69
CA HIS A 198 21.48 3.69 6.87
C HIS A 198 22.23 4.98 6.53
N THR A 199 22.58 5.16 5.25
CA THR A 199 23.21 6.39 4.75
C THR A 199 22.20 7.53 4.68
N PRO A 200 22.59 8.80 4.83
CA PRO A 200 21.73 9.93 4.53
C PRO A 200 21.13 9.87 3.12
N VAL A 201 20.04 10.56 2.90
CA VAL A 201 19.39 10.60 1.60
C VAL A 201 20.14 11.55 0.66
N ALA A 202 20.72 11.02 -0.42
CA ALA A 202 21.34 11.84 -1.45
C ALA A 202 20.28 12.59 -2.27
N PRO A 203 20.53 13.84 -2.69
CA PRO A 203 19.63 14.62 -3.54
C PRO A 203 19.32 13.93 -4.87
N GLY A 204 18.14 14.21 -5.44
CA GLY A 204 17.76 13.70 -6.76
C GLY A 204 17.06 12.34 -6.74
N GLY A 205 16.43 11.98 -5.62
CA GLY A 205 15.69 10.73 -5.49
C GLY A 205 14.63 10.52 -6.56
N ARG A 206 14.52 9.30 -7.00
CA ARG A 206 13.61 8.92 -8.09
C ARG A 206 12.14 9.05 -7.70
N ILE A 207 11.80 8.73 -6.45
CA ILE A 207 10.43 8.89 -5.93
C ILE A 207 9.96 10.33 -6.08
N GLN A 208 10.78 11.30 -5.63
CA GLN A 208 10.44 12.71 -5.73
C GLN A 208 10.24 13.15 -7.18
N ALA A 209 11.12 12.72 -8.09
CA ALA A 209 11.00 13.02 -9.51
C ALA A 209 9.69 12.47 -10.12
N LEU A 210 9.32 11.23 -9.78
CA LEU A 210 8.09 10.61 -10.25
C LEU A 210 6.85 11.27 -9.62
N MET A 211 6.87 11.57 -8.32
CA MET A 211 5.75 12.23 -7.64
C MET A 211 5.51 13.65 -8.16
N ARG A 212 6.56 14.40 -8.55
CA ARG A 212 6.41 15.72 -9.18
C ARG A 212 5.74 15.61 -10.54
N ARG A 213 6.08 14.59 -11.31
CA ARG A 213 5.61 14.41 -12.68
C ARG A 213 4.24 13.74 -12.78
N TYR A 214 3.95 12.80 -11.89
CA TYR A 214 2.76 11.95 -11.95
C TYR A 214 1.91 12.09 -10.69
N PRO A 215 0.77 12.81 -10.77
CA PRO A 215 -0.10 13.05 -9.61
C PRO A 215 -0.78 11.77 -9.08
N GLY A 216 -0.83 10.71 -9.87
CA GLY A 216 -1.36 9.40 -9.48
C GLY A 216 -0.44 8.58 -8.57
N LEU A 217 0.82 8.98 -8.37
CA LEU A 217 1.72 8.25 -7.47
C LEU A 217 1.59 8.77 -6.02
N TYR A 218 1.29 7.85 -5.12
CA TYR A 218 1.19 8.05 -3.67
C TYR A 218 2.27 7.23 -2.95
N GLY A 219 2.72 7.69 -1.81
CA GLY A 219 3.62 6.94 -0.93
C GLY A 219 2.86 6.32 0.23
N ASP A 220 2.84 4.99 0.29
CA ASP A 220 2.42 4.22 1.44
C ASP A 220 3.62 4.04 2.37
N LEU A 221 3.61 4.76 3.50
CA LEU A 221 4.71 4.83 4.45
C LEU A 221 4.89 3.57 5.32
N SER A 222 4.20 2.49 5.01
CA SER A 222 4.15 1.29 5.83
C SER A 222 5.46 0.50 5.88
N ALA A 223 5.48 -0.48 6.78
CA ALA A 223 6.60 -1.36 7.08
C ALA A 223 7.88 -0.64 7.56
N GLY A 224 8.90 -1.42 7.84
CA GLY A 224 10.22 -0.89 8.12
C GLY A 224 10.81 -0.08 6.96
N SER A 225 10.36 -0.28 5.72
CA SER A 225 10.85 0.44 4.55
C SER A 225 10.39 1.90 4.51
N GLY A 226 9.11 2.16 4.75
CA GLY A 226 8.59 3.51 4.88
C GLY A 226 9.12 4.21 6.13
N LEU A 227 9.20 3.48 7.27
CA LEU A 227 9.81 4.02 8.48
C LEU A 227 11.29 4.39 8.26
N ASN A 228 12.05 3.56 7.57
CA ASN A 228 13.45 3.84 7.22
C ASN A 228 13.57 5.09 6.35
N ALA A 229 12.68 5.29 5.38
CA ALA A 229 12.67 6.49 4.55
C ALA A 229 12.48 7.78 5.36
N LEU A 230 11.74 7.71 6.48
CA LEU A 230 11.51 8.83 7.39
C LEU A 230 12.66 9.02 8.40
N THR A 231 13.21 7.92 8.92
CA THR A 231 14.08 7.97 10.11
C THR A 231 15.56 8.02 9.80
N ARG A 232 16.01 7.52 8.62
CA ARG A 232 17.43 7.49 8.28
C ARG A 232 18.04 8.89 8.03
N ASP A 233 17.21 9.86 7.62
CA ASP A 233 17.56 11.26 7.43
C ASP A 233 16.35 12.14 7.75
N PRO A 234 16.15 12.52 9.03
CA PRO A 234 14.97 13.26 9.44
C PRO A 234 14.83 14.63 8.75
N ASN A 235 15.93 15.34 8.48
CA ASN A 235 15.85 16.65 7.82
C ASN A 235 15.31 16.51 6.39
N HIS A 236 15.81 15.54 5.64
CA HIS A 236 15.24 15.22 4.32
C HIS A 236 13.77 14.80 4.43
N ALA A 237 13.41 14.00 5.44
CA ALA A 237 12.04 13.54 5.63
C ALA A 237 11.06 14.70 5.87
N TYR A 238 11.46 15.72 6.63
CA TYR A 238 10.63 16.90 6.86
C TYR A 238 10.37 17.69 5.56
N GLU A 239 11.41 17.92 4.75
CA GLU A 239 11.29 18.57 3.44
C GLU A 239 10.43 17.73 2.48
N PHE A 240 10.63 16.42 2.48
CA PHE A 240 9.85 15.48 1.66
C PHE A 240 8.36 15.48 2.05
N ILE A 241 8.07 15.49 3.35
CA ILE A 241 6.69 15.58 3.84
C ILE A 241 6.07 16.92 3.45
N ASP A 242 6.78 18.02 3.60
CA ASP A 242 6.25 19.35 3.25
C ASP A 242 5.88 19.42 1.76
N GLU A 243 6.74 18.90 0.89
CA GLU A 243 6.49 18.90 -0.56
C GLU A 243 5.37 17.94 -0.98
N PHE A 244 5.31 16.74 -0.38
CA PHE A 244 4.41 15.66 -0.84
C PHE A 244 3.28 15.34 0.13
N GLN A 245 2.99 16.21 1.11
CA GLN A 245 1.98 16.00 2.15
C GLN A 245 0.60 15.56 1.64
N ASP A 246 0.24 15.93 0.39
CA ASP A 246 -1.06 15.60 -0.21
C ASP A 246 -1.15 14.17 -0.77
N ARG A 247 -0.04 13.41 -0.76
CA ARG A 247 0.06 12.08 -1.39
C ARG A 247 0.83 11.06 -0.56
N LEU A 248 1.18 11.39 0.69
CA LEU A 248 1.73 10.44 1.64
C LEU A 248 0.62 9.91 2.53
N MET A 249 0.67 8.64 2.88
CA MET A 249 -0.35 7.96 3.67
C MET A 249 0.30 7.14 4.77
N LEU A 250 -0.29 7.19 5.98
CA LEU A 250 0.10 6.32 7.07
C LEU A 250 -0.26 4.88 6.72
N GLY A 251 0.72 4.00 6.76
CA GLY A 251 0.55 2.56 6.76
C GLY A 251 1.46 1.93 7.82
N LEU A 252 1.10 0.78 8.34
CA LEU A 252 1.90 0.10 9.36
C LEU A 252 2.43 -1.25 8.90
N ASP A 253 1.66 -2.04 8.16
CA ASP A 253 2.05 -3.38 7.67
C ASP A 253 2.48 -4.32 8.80
N TYR A 254 1.61 -4.49 9.79
CA TYR A 254 1.81 -5.52 10.80
C TYR A 254 1.63 -6.90 10.18
N CYS A 255 2.73 -7.62 10.02
CA CYS A 255 2.72 -9.04 9.61
C CYS A 255 2.67 -10.00 10.81
N SER A 256 3.01 -9.54 12.01
CA SER A 256 2.93 -10.30 13.26
C SER A 256 2.84 -9.40 14.48
N VAL A 257 2.38 -9.95 15.60
CA VAL A 257 2.28 -9.25 16.89
C VAL A 257 3.63 -8.76 17.44
N LYS A 258 4.74 -9.23 16.89
CA LYS A 258 6.10 -8.82 17.31
C LYS A 258 6.65 -7.63 16.54
N ASN A 259 5.95 -7.17 15.51
CA ASN A 259 6.38 -5.97 14.78
C ASN A 259 6.27 -4.74 15.70
N ASP A 260 7.28 -3.87 15.65
CA ASP A 260 7.28 -2.57 16.32
C ASP A 260 7.26 -1.47 15.26
N MET A 261 6.07 -1.03 14.91
CA MET A 261 5.85 0.00 13.88
C MET A 261 5.62 1.35 14.54
N ARG A 262 6.66 2.20 14.53
CA ARG A 262 6.70 3.51 15.24
C ARG A 262 6.35 4.71 14.38
N HIS A 263 5.62 4.51 13.30
CA HIS A 263 5.26 5.58 12.36
C HIS A 263 4.41 6.67 13.01
N ILE A 264 3.39 6.26 13.79
CA ILE A 264 2.48 7.19 14.48
C ILE A 264 3.26 8.03 15.48
N GLU A 265 4.10 7.41 16.28
CA GLU A 265 4.93 8.07 17.29
C GLU A 265 5.90 9.06 16.63
N TRP A 266 6.56 8.65 15.54
CA TRP A 266 7.48 9.50 14.81
C TRP A 266 6.79 10.73 14.19
N LEU A 267 5.67 10.51 13.48
CA LEU A 267 4.89 11.59 12.87
C LEU A 267 4.31 12.53 13.93
N THR A 268 3.86 11.99 15.06
CA THR A 268 3.34 12.79 16.19
C THR A 268 4.44 13.67 16.79
N THR A 269 5.62 13.09 17.03
CA THR A 269 6.79 13.85 17.53
C THR A 269 7.19 14.96 16.54
N ALA A 270 7.28 14.64 15.25
CA ALA A 270 7.62 15.62 14.21
C ALA A 270 6.61 16.78 14.14
N ARG A 271 5.32 16.52 14.34
CA ARG A 271 4.29 17.57 14.46
C ARG A 271 4.45 18.40 15.73
N ASP A 272 4.62 17.75 16.88
CA ASP A 272 4.66 18.41 18.19
C ASP A 272 5.91 19.29 18.33
N GLU A 273 7.02 18.86 17.73
CA GLU A 273 8.27 19.63 17.61
C GLU A 273 8.24 20.65 16.45
N LYS A 274 7.13 20.73 15.69
CA LYS A 274 6.92 21.67 14.58
C LYS A 274 7.86 21.49 13.40
N HIS A 275 8.36 20.29 13.20
CA HIS A 275 9.11 19.91 12.00
C HIS A 275 8.19 19.70 10.81
N ILE A 276 6.94 19.27 11.05
CA ILE A 276 5.88 19.20 10.06
C ILE A 276 4.65 19.98 10.54
N SER A 277 3.85 20.49 9.62
CA SER A 277 2.62 21.20 9.96
C SER A 277 1.53 20.25 10.49
N ALA A 278 0.62 20.77 11.34
CA ALA A 278 -0.55 20.02 11.76
C ALA A 278 -1.43 19.60 10.57
N VAL A 279 -1.46 20.40 9.51
CA VAL A 279 -2.19 20.09 8.26
C VAL A 279 -1.55 18.90 7.55
N ALA A 280 -0.23 18.87 7.39
CA ALA A 280 0.48 17.74 6.80
C ALA A 280 0.26 16.45 7.61
N TYR A 281 0.31 16.56 8.94
CA TYR A 281 0.00 15.43 9.82
C TYR A 281 -1.41 14.86 9.57
N GLU A 282 -2.46 15.69 9.60
CA GLU A 282 -3.83 15.21 9.36
C GLU A 282 -4.01 14.60 7.96
N LYS A 283 -3.41 15.20 6.94
CA LYS A 283 -3.42 14.65 5.58
C LYS A 283 -2.83 13.24 5.53
N ILE A 284 -1.67 13.02 6.14
CA ILE A 284 -0.97 11.73 6.15
C ILE A 284 -1.74 10.71 6.99
N MET A 285 -2.26 11.13 8.14
CA MET A 285 -2.91 10.21 9.07
C MET A 285 -4.25 9.66 8.56
N TRP A 286 -4.99 10.42 7.73
CA TRP A 286 -6.30 9.96 7.28
C TRP A 286 -6.89 10.64 6.04
N GLU A 287 -6.62 11.93 5.76
CA GLU A 287 -7.33 12.65 4.72
C GLU A 287 -6.97 12.14 3.31
N ASN A 288 -5.68 11.89 3.07
CA ASN A 288 -5.20 11.46 1.76
C ASN A 288 -5.77 10.11 1.36
N VAL A 289 -5.72 9.12 2.26
CA VAL A 289 -6.33 7.81 1.99
C VAL A 289 -7.84 7.93 1.81
N SER A 290 -8.52 8.72 2.65
CA SER A 290 -9.98 8.94 2.53
C SER A 290 -10.36 9.50 1.14
N LYS A 291 -9.62 10.49 0.65
CA LYS A 291 -9.81 11.05 -0.70
C LYS A 291 -9.46 10.03 -1.79
N ALA A 292 -8.35 9.31 -1.62
CA ALA A 292 -7.86 8.37 -2.64
C ALA A 292 -8.82 7.22 -2.90
N ILE A 293 -9.50 6.71 -1.86
CA ILE A 293 -10.43 5.58 -1.94
C ILE A 293 -11.92 5.99 -1.90
N ASN A 294 -12.22 7.28 -2.02
CA ASN A 294 -13.58 7.82 -1.94
C ASN A 294 -14.34 7.36 -0.67
N LEU A 295 -13.68 7.44 0.48
CA LEU A 295 -14.30 7.14 1.77
C LEU A 295 -15.15 8.34 2.21
N THR A 296 -16.45 8.15 2.32
CA THR A 296 -17.35 9.19 2.82
C THR A 296 -17.05 9.44 4.30
N PRO A 297 -16.81 10.68 4.76
CA PRO A 297 -16.67 10.96 6.18
C PRO A 297 -17.91 10.49 6.93
N ALA A 298 -17.71 9.78 8.06
CA ALA A 298 -18.82 9.46 8.97
C ALA A 298 -19.35 10.79 9.55
N GLY A 299 -20.47 11.31 9.03
CA GLY A 299 -21.01 12.58 9.52
C GLY A 299 -22.01 13.30 8.63
N GLY A 300 -22.40 12.73 7.50
CA GLY A 300 -23.50 13.23 6.69
C GLY A 300 -24.73 12.33 6.85
N ALA A 301 -25.47 12.45 7.93
CA ALA A 301 -26.82 11.93 7.97
C ALA A 301 -27.60 12.62 6.83
N ALA A 302 -27.86 11.88 5.75
CA ALA A 302 -28.85 12.29 4.77
C ALA A 302 -30.15 12.50 5.52
N GLY A 303 -30.54 13.77 5.67
CA GLY A 303 -31.83 14.13 6.20
C GLY A 303 -32.90 13.37 5.43
N GLY A 304 -33.70 12.60 6.18
CA GLY A 304 -34.83 11.90 5.63
C GLY A 304 -35.71 12.88 4.88
N VAL A 305 -36.08 12.50 3.69
CA VAL A 305 -37.27 13.03 3.03
C VAL A 305 -38.36 11.97 3.26
N SER A 306 -39.33 12.41 4.02
CA SER A 306 -40.61 11.75 4.28
C SER A 306 -41.32 11.29 3.03
#